data_f73b073ff32495c3cdd972b24398e761
#
_entry.id   f73b073ff32495c3cdd972b24398e761
#
_cell.length_a   1.000
_cell.length_b   1.000
_cell.length_c   1.000
_cell.angle_alpha   90.00
_cell.angle_beta   90.00
_cell.angle_gamma   90.00
#
_symmetry.space_group_name_H-M   'P 1'
#
loop_
_entity.id
_entity.type
_entity.pdbx_description
1 polymer ?
#
loop_
_entity_poly.entity_id
_entity_poly.type
_entity_poly.pdbx_seq_one_letter_code
_entity_poly.pdbx_strand_id
1 'polypeptide(L)'
;CCVAANLIDKGIKNTLIYDTIIEDYSDVRKLNNADDMITYGASDDKILKKLKDFKPDIVGVSSLFSSQVSQAYAVARTVKKYSKKTIVVFGGIHASDKSEEVLNDEKSVDYVMRGEGDYTWYTLLDTIFNNRELTLIPGLVWRNNNSFNKNPMAPLIHDVDKLPIPAWDLLPMEEYFKLAMFHN
;
A
#
# COMPACT_ATOMS: atom_id res chain seq x y z
N CYS A 1 2.53 -7.96 5.61
CA CYS A 1 1.95 -9.05 6.46
C CYS A 1 1.49 -8.51 7.82
N CYS A 2 2.31 -7.70 8.54
CA CYS A 2 2.00 -7.24 9.90
C CYS A 2 0.73 -6.38 9.98
N VAL A 3 0.59 -5.41 9.06
CA VAL A 3 -0.64 -4.60 8.96
C VAL A 3 -1.87 -5.48 8.76
N ALA A 4 -1.80 -6.46 7.83
CA ALA A 4 -2.92 -7.38 7.58
C ALA A 4 -3.24 -8.23 8.81
N ALA A 5 -2.23 -8.75 9.49
CA ALA A 5 -2.41 -9.52 10.73
C ALA A 5 -3.13 -8.69 11.80
N ASN A 6 -2.71 -7.43 11.99
CA ASN A 6 -3.37 -6.54 12.94
C ASN A 6 -4.82 -6.23 12.56
N LEU A 7 -5.11 -6.00 11.28
CA LEU A 7 -6.47 -5.78 10.81
C LEU A 7 -7.37 -7.00 11.08
N ILE A 8 -6.86 -8.21 10.81
CA ILE A 8 -7.60 -9.46 11.05
C ILE A 8 -7.85 -9.67 12.55
N ASP A 9 -6.85 -9.43 13.40
CA ASP A 9 -6.96 -9.48 14.87
C ASP A 9 -8.04 -8.52 15.38
N LYS A 10 -8.17 -7.35 14.78
CA LYS A 10 -9.23 -6.36 15.05
C LYS A 10 -10.58 -6.65 14.39
N GLY A 11 -10.73 -7.81 13.75
CA GLY A 11 -11.99 -8.27 13.17
C GLY A 11 -12.23 -7.88 11.71
N ILE A 12 -11.27 -7.21 11.05
CA ILE A 12 -11.34 -6.89 9.61
C ILE A 12 -10.90 -8.12 8.80
N LYS A 13 -11.79 -9.11 8.68
CA LYS A 13 -11.46 -10.41 8.07
C LYS A 13 -11.37 -10.36 6.54
N ASN A 14 -12.05 -9.41 5.89
CA ASN A 14 -12.00 -9.25 4.43
C ASN A 14 -10.74 -8.45 4.03
N THR A 15 -9.58 -9.04 4.30
CA THR A 15 -8.26 -8.47 4.04
C THR A 15 -7.52 -9.35 3.04
N LEU A 16 -6.92 -8.76 2.03
CA LEU A 16 -6.12 -9.42 1.00
C LEU A 16 -4.74 -8.78 0.91
N ILE A 17 -3.71 -9.60 0.80
CA ILE A 17 -2.38 -9.16 0.38
C ILE A 17 -2.21 -9.57 -1.09
N TYR A 18 -1.77 -8.63 -1.92
CA TYR A 18 -1.47 -8.86 -3.33
C TYR A 18 -0.06 -8.38 -3.61
N ASP A 19 0.87 -9.32 -3.68
CA ASP A 19 2.24 -9.04 -4.08
C ASP A 19 2.34 -9.10 -5.60
N THR A 20 2.44 -7.93 -6.21
CA THR A 20 2.47 -7.78 -7.66
C THR A 20 3.67 -8.45 -8.31
N ILE A 21 4.76 -8.64 -7.58
CA ILE A 21 5.97 -9.31 -8.09
C ILE A 21 5.73 -10.81 -8.17
N ILE A 22 5.27 -11.42 -7.09
CA ILE A 22 5.10 -12.87 -7.01
C ILE A 22 3.99 -13.36 -7.93
N GLU A 23 2.98 -12.55 -8.16
CA GLU A 23 1.82 -12.89 -9.01
C GLU A 23 2.20 -13.08 -10.49
N ASP A 24 3.29 -12.48 -10.94
CA ASP A 24 3.76 -12.64 -12.32
C ASP A 24 5.25 -12.28 -12.46
N TYR A 25 6.08 -12.99 -11.75
CA TYR A 25 7.52 -12.74 -11.74
C TYR A 25 8.17 -12.87 -13.12
N SER A 26 7.59 -13.68 -14.01
CA SER A 26 8.11 -13.91 -15.36
C SER A 26 7.70 -12.83 -16.38
N ASP A 27 6.74 -11.97 -16.06
CA ASP A 27 6.32 -10.86 -16.93
C ASP A 27 7.31 -9.70 -16.83
N VAL A 28 8.35 -9.77 -17.67
CA VAL A 28 9.40 -8.75 -17.75
C VAL A 28 9.10 -7.81 -18.89
N ARG A 29 8.96 -6.52 -18.60
CA ARG A 29 8.60 -5.49 -19.57
C ARG A 29 9.61 -4.35 -19.56
N LYS A 30 9.87 -3.76 -20.72
CA LYS A 30 10.63 -2.49 -20.81
C LYS A 30 9.76 -1.34 -20.31
N LEU A 31 10.35 -0.43 -19.52
CA LEU A 31 9.69 0.81 -19.18
C LEU A 31 9.70 1.74 -20.40
N ASN A 32 8.53 2.22 -20.79
CA ASN A 32 8.41 3.22 -21.85
C ASN A 32 9.25 4.46 -21.47
N ASN A 33 10.13 4.90 -22.35
CA ASN A 33 11.04 6.04 -22.20
C ASN A 33 12.37 5.79 -21.44
N ALA A 34 12.74 4.54 -21.18
CA ALA A 34 14.04 4.23 -20.59
C ALA A 34 14.56 2.92 -21.22
N ASP A 35 15.44 3.03 -22.22
CA ASP A 35 15.88 1.88 -23.02
C ASP A 35 16.52 0.74 -22.21
N ASP A 36 17.08 1.06 -21.06
CA ASP A 36 17.80 0.11 -20.20
C ASP A 36 17.03 -0.25 -18.90
N MET A 37 15.81 0.26 -18.71
CA MET A 37 15.02 -0.04 -17.52
C MET A 37 13.93 -1.06 -17.80
N ILE A 38 13.87 -2.07 -16.96
CA ILE A 38 12.83 -3.10 -17.00
C ILE A 38 11.94 -3.00 -15.76
N THR A 39 10.70 -3.40 -15.91
CA THR A 39 9.78 -3.72 -14.81
C THR A 39 9.33 -5.16 -14.94
N TYR A 40 9.01 -5.78 -13.82
CA TYR A 40 8.49 -7.14 -13.77
C TYR A 40 7.37 -7.23 -12.74
N GLY A 41 6.60 -8.31 -12.81
CA GLY A 41 5.44 -8.52 -11.96
C GLY A 41 4.13 -8.24 -12.68
N ALA A 42 3.03 -8.31 -11.94
CA ALA A 42 1.68 -8.22 -12.46
C ALA A 42 1.44 -6.96 -13.31
N SER A 43 0.91 -7.15 -14.52
CA SER A 43 0.49 -6.06 -15.38
C SER A 43 -0.71 -5.30 -14.82
N ASP A 44 -0.97 -4.09 -15.33
CA ASP A 44 -2.15 -3.29 -14.96
C ASP A 44 -3.45 -4.08 -15.18
N ASP A 45 -3.53 -4.91 -16.22
CA ASP A 45 -4.72 -5.73 -16.50
C ASP A 45 -4.92 -6.84 -15.44
N LYS A 46 -3.83 -7.45 -14.95
CA LYS A 46 -3.90 -8.43 -13.86
C LYS A 46 -4.31 -7.77 -12.55
N ILE A 47 -3.73 -6.60 -12.23
CA ILE A 47 -4.13 -5.80 -11.08
C ILE A 47 -5.61 -5.42 -11.19
N LEU A 48 -6.05 -4.94 -12.35
CA LEU A 48 -7.45 -4.57 -12.59
C LEU A 48 -8.41 -5.76 -12.44
N LYS A 49 -8.00 -6.94 -12.91
CA LYS A 49 -8.77 -8.18 -12.71
C LYS A 49 -8.91 -8.50 -11.21
N LYS A 50 -7.81 -8.48 -10.45
CA LYS A 50 -7.83 -8.73 -9.01
C LYS A 50 -8.74 -7.73 -8.28
N LEU A 51 -8.69 -6.44 -8.64
CA LEU A 51 -9.57 -5.41 -8.10
C LEU A 51 -11.05 -5.70 -8.38
N LYS A 52 -11.41 -6.15 -9.58
CA LYS A 52 -12.77 -6.52 -9.95
C LYS A 52 -13.27 -7.74 -9.19
N ASP A 53 -12.40 -8.71 -8.92
CA ASP A 53 -12.73 -9.94 -8.22
C ASP A 53 -12.91 -9.69 -6.71
N PHE A 54 -12.00 -8.93 -6.09
CA PHE A 54 -12.01 -8.65 -4.65
C PHE A 54 -12.91 -7.48 -4.24
N LYS A 55 -13.06 -6.45 -5.10
CA LYS A 55 -13.89 -5.25 -4.90
C LYS A 55 -13.54 -4.48 -3.61
N PRO A 56 -12.30 -4.03 -3.45
CA PRO A 56 -11.88 -3.34 -2.24
C PRO A 56 -12.50 -1.95 -2.11
N ASP A 57 -12.86 -1.57 -0.87
CA ASP A 57 -13.20 -0.19 -0.52
C ASP A 57 -11.94 0.67 -0.35
N ILE A 58 -10.87 0.06 0.18
CA ILE A 58 -9.58 0.70 0.43
C ILE A 58 -8.45 -0.17 -0.11
N VAL A 59 -7.46 0.46 -0.75
CA VAL A 59 -6.23 -0.20 -1.22
C VAL A 59 -5.03 0.50 -0.60
N GLY A 60 -4.23 -0.27 0.14
CA GLY A 60 -2.92 0.15 0.62
C GLY A 60 -1.83 -0.18 -0.39
N VAL A 61 -1.02 0.79 -0.74
CA VAL A 61 0.14 0.60 -1.62
C VAL A 61 1.41 0.84 -0.82
N SER A 62 2.27 -0.19 -0.76
CA SER A 62 3.58 -0.07 -0.12
C SER A 62 4.59 0.52 -1.09
N SER A 63 5.15 1.68 -0.78
CA SER A 63 6.21 2.35 -1.54
C SER A 63 7.48 2.42 -0.69
N LEU A 64 8.39 1.46 -0.91
CA LEU A 64 9.62 1.34 -0.13
C LEU A 64 10.76 2.17 -0.71
N PHE A 65 10.93 2.14 -2.02
CA PHE A 65 12.08 2.75 -2.71
C PHE A 65 11.66 3.88 -3.62
N SER A 66 12.39 5.00 -3.57
CA SER A 66 12.14 6.16 -4.44
C SER A 66 12.30 5.82 -5.92
N SER A 67 13.21 4.90 -6.26
CA SER A 67 13.41 4.42 -7.64
C SER A 67 12.21 3.67 -8.23
N GLN A 68 11.31 3.18 -7.37
CA GLN A 68 10.14 2.39 -7.78
C GLN A 68 8.82 3.15 -7.58
N VAL A 69 8.86 4.42 -7.21
CA VAL A 69 7.65 5.20 -6.91
C VAL A 69 6.73 5.35 -8.13
N SER A 70 7.30 5.41 -9.34
CA SER A 70 6.52 5.49 -10.59
C SER A 70 5.62 4.26 -10.80
N GLN A 71 6.08 3.08 -10.42
CA GLN A 71 5.31 1.84 -10.46
C GLN A 71 4.20 1.85 -9.41
N ALA A 72 4.49 2.33 -8.19
CA ALA A 72 3.48 2.50 -7.17
C ALA A 72 2.38 3.49 -7.62
N TYR A 73 2.76 4.59 -8.28
CA TYR A 73 1.80 5.53 -8.88
C TYR A 73 0.94 4.86 -9.99
N ALA A 74 1.52 3.99 -10.81
CA ALA A 74 0.77 3.24 -11.81
C ALA A 74 -0.30 2.34 -11.16
N VAL A 75 0.03 1.68 -10.05
CA VAL A 75 -0.94 0.92 -9.26
C VAL A 75 -2.08 1.83 -8.76
N ALA A 76 -1.76 3.00 -8.19
CA ALA A 76 -2.77 3.95 -7.72
C ALA A 76 -3.72 4.39 -8.84
N ARG A 77 -3.18 4.71 -10.03
CA ARG A 77 -3.98 5.05 -11.21
C ARG A 77 -4.88 3.89 -11.65
N THR A 78 -4.37 2.66 -11.62
CA THR A 78 -5.14 1.45 -11.95
C THR A 78 -6.28 1.22 -10.96
N VAL A 79 -6.06 1.47 -9.66
CA VAL A 79 -7.14 1.45 -8.67
C VAL A 79 -8.21 2.49 -8.98
N LYS A 80 -7.83 3.73 -9.31
CA LYS A 80 -8.79 4.79 -9.66
C LYS A 80 -9.48 4.57 -11.02
N LYS A 81 -8.84 3.85 -11.94
CA LYS A 81 -9.46 3.38 -13.18
C LYS A 81 -10.53 2.32 -12.91
N TYR A 82 -10.29 1.42 -11.95
CA TYR A 82 -11.29 0.46 -11.48
C TYR A 82 -12.47 1.17 -10.82
N SER A 83 -12.22 2.01 -9.83
CA SER A 83 -13.25 2.75 -9.11
C SER A 83 -12.69 4.05 -8.51
N LYS A 84 -13.27 5.18 -8.90
CA LYS A 84 -12.91 6.49 -8.29
C LYS A 84 -13.28 6.59 -6.81
N LYS A 85 -14.20 5.73 -6.34
CA LYS A 85 -14.63 5.70 -4.93
C LYS A 85 -13.67 4.92 -4.04
N THR A 86 -12.92 3.96 -4.59
CA THR A 86 -11.94 3.18 -3.83
C THR A 86 -10.85 4.11 -3.31
N ILE A 87 -10.62 4.08 -2.02
CA ILE A 87 -9.62 4.92 -1.35
C ILE A 87 -8.24 4.31 -1.56
N VAL A 88 -7.26 5.14 -1.93
CA VAL A 88 -5.86 4.75 -2.12
C VAL A 88 -5.00 5.38 -1.05
N VAL A 89 -4.31 4.54 -0.28
CA VAL A 89 -3.44 4.96 0.81
C VAL A 89 -2.02 4.47 0.56
N PHE A 90 -1.06 5.38 0.52
CA PHE A 90 0.35 5.02 0.42
C PHE A 90 0.98 4.88 1.80
N GLY A 91 1.86 3.91 1.94
CA GLY A 91 2.72 3.70 3.10
C GLY A 91 4.11 3.23 2.69
N GLY A 92 4.95 2.95 3.66
CA GLY A 92 6.34 2.56 3.46
C GLY A 92 7.31 3.72 3.59
N ILE A 93 8.61 3.44 3.49
CA ILE A 93 9.69 4.38 3.83
C ILE A 93 9.67 5.60 2.90
N HIS A 94 9.58 5.39 1.57
CA HIS A 94 9.54 6.50 0.62
C HIS A 94 8.32 7.41 0.87
N ALA A 95 7.13 6.81 1.01
CA ALA A 95 5.91 7.57 1.25
C ALA A 95 5.95 8.32 2.59
N SER A 96 6.58 7.75 3.62
CA SER A 96 6.74 8.40 4.91
C SER A 96 7.64 9.64 4.84
N ASP A 97 8.75 9.55 4.11
CA ASP A 97 9.70 10.66 3.93
C ASP A 97 9.14 11.75 3.00
N LYS A 98 8.53 11.35 1.88
CA LYS A 98 8.08 12.22 0.78
C LYS A 98 6.55 12.39 0.73
N SER A 99 5.87 12.37 1.86
CA SER A 99 4.40 12.31 1.92
C SER A 99 3.68 13.42 1.15
N GLU A 100 4.15 14.64 1.23
CA GLU A 100 3.56 15.79 0.52
C GLU A 100 3.90 15.75 -0.97
N GLU A 101 5.12 15.34 -1.33
CA GLU A 101 5.55 15.14 -2.72
C GLU A 101 4.69 14.06 -3.39
N VAL A 102 4.51 12.90 -2.75
CA VAL A 102 3.62 11.83 -3.24
C VAL A 102 2.21 12.33 -3.50
N LEU A 103 1.63 13.07 -2.57
CA LEU A 103 0.29 13.63 -2.75
C LEU A 103 0.24 14.74 -3.81
N ASN A 104 1.31 15.51 -3.99
CA ASN A 104 1.39 16.52 -5.03
C ASN A 104 1.47 15.90 -6.42
N ASP A 105 2.33 14.91 -6.60
CA ASP A 105 2.69 14.33 -7.88
C ASP A 105 1.63 13.36 -8.41
N GLU A 106 0.95 12.61 -7.50
CA GLU A 106 -0.03 11.61 -7.90
C GLU A 106 -1.40 11.84 -7.27
N LYS A 107 -2.33 12.36 -8.09
CA LYS A 107 -3.70 12.68 -7.64
C LYS A 107 -4.57 11.43 -7.37
N SER A 108 -4.15 10.27 -7.84
CA SER A 108 -4.82 8.99 -7.55
C SER A 108 -4.55 8.49 -6.13
N VAL A 109 -3.60 9.06 -5.40
CA VAL A 109 -3.37 8.78 -3.98
C VAL A 109 -4.24 9.71 -3.14
N ASP A 110 -5.06 9.17 -2.26
CA ASP A 110 -5.93 9.96 -1.38
C ASP A 110 -5.23 10.34 -0.08
N TYR A 111 -4.51 9.39 0.51
CA TYR A 111 -3.85 9.53 1.80
C TYR A 111 -2.44 8.97 1.78
N VAL A 112 -1.58 9.50 2.63
CA VAL A 112 -0.29 8.88 2.98
C VAL A 112 -0.27 8.59 4.47
N MET A 113 0.08 7.36 4.82
CA MET A 113 0.30 6.91 6.20
C MET A 113 1.80 6.84 6.47
N ARG A 114 2.30 7.66 7.39
CA ARG A 114 3.71 7.75 7.77
C ARG A 114 4.03 6.90 8.98
N GLY A 115 5.23 6.33 8.99
CA GLY A 115 5.73 5.53 10.11
C GLY A 115 5.20 4.11 10.12
N GLU A 116 5.12 3.52 11.30
CA GLU A 116 4.67 2.15 11.50
C GLU A 116 3.15 2.04 11.31
N GLY A 117 2.75 1.21 10.35
CA GLY A 117 1.34 1.07 9.94
C GLY A 117 0.53 0.12 10.80
N ASP A 118 1.17 -0.69 11.65
CA ASP A 118 0.54 -1.83 12.29
C ASP A 118 -0.76 -1.49 13.03
N TYR A 119 -0.74 -0.46 13.86
CA TYR A 119 -1.96 -0.02 14.56
C TYR A 119 -2.70 1.12 13.86
N THR A 120 -1.99 1.96 13.13
CA THR A 120 -2.57 3.18 12.51
C THR A 120 -3.52 2.85 11.36
N TRP A 121 -3.30 1.72 10.65
CA TRP A 121 -4.23 1.26 9.62
C TRP A 121 -5.61 0.91 10.16
N TYR A 122 -5.70 0.24 11.30
CA TYR A 122 -7.00 -0.01 11.92
C TYR A 122 -7.71 1.30 12.29
N THR A 123 -6.96 2.24 12.89
CA THR A 123 -7.50 3.56 13.21
C THR A 123 -7.99 4.31 11.97
N LEU A 124 -7.28 4.21 10.85
CA LEU A 124 -7.70 4.79 9.57
C LEU A 124 -9.04 4.20 9.12
N LEU A 125 -9.16 2.87 9.08
CA LEU A 125 -10.38 2.18 8.65
C LEU A 125 -11.56 2.54 9.57
N ASP A 126 -11.37 2.43 10.88
CA ASP A 126 -12.41 2.76 11.85
C ASP A 126 -12.87 4.23 11.73
N THR A 127 -11.93 5.15 11.50
CA THR A 127 -12.24 6.57 11.32
C THR A 127 -13.03 6.83 10.04
N ILE A 128 -12.61 6.25 8.91
CA ILE A 128 -13.26 6.46 7.61
C ILE A 128 -14.67 5.84 7.61
N PHE A 129 -14.81 4.58 8.03
CA PHE A 129 -16.09 3.89 7.98
C PHE A 129 -17.11 4.42 9.00
N ASN A 130 -16.65 5.03 10.08
CA ASN A 130 -17.52 5.66 11.08
C ASN A 130 -17.65 7.18 10.92
N ASN A 131 -17.16 7.76 9.81
CA ASN A 131 -17.20 9.20 9.52
C ASN A 131 -16.64 10.07 10.66
N ARG A 132 -15.53 9.64 11.26
CA ARG A 132 -14.84 10.40 12.30
C ARG A 132 -13.82 11.36 11.71
N GLU A 133 -13.25 12.23 12.52
CA GLU A 133 -12.27 13.23 12.09
C GLU A 133 -10.91 12.61 11.76
N LEU A 134 -10.36 12.91 10.58
CA LEU A 134 -9.04 12.45 10.13
C LEU A 134 -7.89 12.95 11.02
N THR A 135 -8.10 14.04 11.73
CA THR A 135 -7.13 14.61 12.70
C THR A 135 -6.78 13.67 13.84
N LEU A 136 -7.60 12.64 14.09
CA LEU A 136 -7.36 11.63 15.13
C LEU A 136 -6.41 10.51 14.71
N ILE A 137 -6.00 10.44 13.43
CA ILE A 137 -5.19 9.34 12.89
C ILE A 137 -3.71 9.71 12.92
N PRO A 138 -2.89 9.13 13.80
CA PRO A 138 -1.46 9.45 13.85
C PRO A 138 -0.76 9.14 12.53
N GLY A 139 0.14 10.02 12.11
CA GLY A 139 0.94 9.85 10.91
C GLY A 139 0.22 10.13 9.58
N LEU A 140 -1.10 10.34 9.59
CA LEU A 140 -1.85 10.60 8.35
C LEU A 140 -1.48 11.94 7.72
N VAL A 141 -1.36 11.93 6.39
CA VAL A 141 -1.21 13.15 5.56
C VAL A 141 -2.24 13.12 4.45
N TRP A 142 -2.92 14.24 4.20
CA TRP A 142 -3.92 14.38 3.14
C TRP A 142 -3.97 15.79 2.58
N ARG A 143 -4.57 15.93 1.38
CA ARG A 143 -4.76 17.24 0.75
C ARG A 143 -5.82 18.06 1.47
N ASN A 144 -5.55 19.35 1.61
CA ASN A 144 -6.50 20.35 2.09
C ASN A 144 -6.42 21.59 1.20
N ASN A 145 -7.30 21.66 0.21
CA ASN A 145 -7.27 22.69 -0.84
C ASN A 145 -5.88 22.80 -1.50
N ASN A 146 -5.17 23.89 -1.28
CA ASN A 146 -3.84 24.17 -1.83
C ASN A 146 -2.69 23.82 -0.86
N SER A 147 -3.00 23.10 0.22
CA SER A 147 -2.03 22.69 1.24
C SER A 147 -2.21 21.22 1.62
N PHE A 148 -1.46 20.77 2.62
CA PHE A 148 -1.56 19.44 3.19
C PHE A 148 -1.82 19.52 4.69
N ASN A 149 -2.74 18.70 5.17
CA ASN A 149 -2.84 18.41 6.59
C ASN A 149 -1.90 17.25 6.94
N LYS A 150 -1.19 17.37 8.06
CA LYS A 150 -0.19 16.41 8.49
C LYS A 150 -0.27 16.20 9.99
N ASN A 151 -0.81 15.06 10.38
CA ASN A 151 -0.93 14.71 11.79
C ASN A 151 0.43 14.37 12.42
N PRO A 152 0.61 14.52 13.73
CA PRO A 152 1.78 14.02 14.44
C PRO A 152 2.01 12.54 14.17
N MET A 153 3.27 12.11 14.19
CA MET A 153 3.63 10.69 14.04
C MET A 153 3.06 9.87 15.19
N ALA A 154 2.73 8.60 14.93
CA ALA A 154 2.48 7.65 15.98
C ALA A 154 3.74 7.42 16.83
N PRO A 155 3.61 7.14 18.13
CA PRO A 155 4.71 6.61 18.90
C PRO A 155 5.27 5.32 18.28
N LEU A 156 6.56 5.09 18.43
CA LEU A 156 7.17 3.82 18.00
C LEU A 156 6.57 2.66 18.81
N ILE A 157 6.48 1.51 18.18
CA ILE A 157 6.04 0.27 18.83
C ILE A 157 7.23 -0.27 19.64
N HIS A 158 7.21 -0.08 20.95
CA HIS A 158 8.28 -0.53 21.83
C HIS A 158 8.22 -2.03 22.15
N ASP A 159 7.03 -2.59 22.17
CA ASP A 159 6.77 -3.99 22.53
C ASP A 159 6.21 -4.72 21.31
N VAL A 160 7.11 -5.25 20.50
CA VAL A 160 6.77 -5.97 19.26
C VAL A 160 6.12 -7.33 19.54
N ASP A 161 6.30 -7.89 20.74
CA ASP A 161 5.69 -9.16 21.14
C ASP A 161 4.17 -9.07 21.32
N LYS A 162 3.64 -7.85 21.42
CA LYS A 162 2.20 -7.58 21.43
C LYS A 162 1.56 -7.53 20.05
N LEU A 163 2.37 -7.49 19.00
CA LEU A 163 1.85 -7.57 17.64
C LEU A 163 1.41 -9.00 17.33
N PRO A 164 0.35 -9.19 16.57
CA PRO A 164 -0.03 -10.50 16.08
C PRO A 164 1.06 -11.05 15.14
N ILE A 165 1.17 -12.37 15.09
CA ILE A 165 2.06 -13.03 14.13
C ILE A 165 1.70 -12.57 12.72
N PRO A 166 2.69 -12.17 11.90
CA PRO A 166 2.43 -11.70 10.54
C PRO A 166 1.61 -12.71 9.73
N ALA A 167 0.65 -12.24 8.96
CA ALA A 167 -0.30 -13.04 8.18
C ALA A 167 0.38 -13.67 6.93
N TRP A 168 1.31 -14.61 7.16
CA TRP A 168 2.02 -15.34 6.11
C TRP A 168 1.09 -16.21 5.27
N ASP A 169 0.00 -16.68 5.87
CA ASP A 169 -1.06 -17.47 5.23
C ASP A 169 -1.82 -16.73 4.14
N LEU A 170 -1.75 -15.41 4.11
CA LEU A 170 -2.28 -14.57 3.03
C LEU A 170 -1.34 -14.44 1.83
N LEU A 171 -0.13 -14.98 1.92
CA LEU A 171 0.87 -14.94 0.86
C LEU A 171 1.06 -16.32 0.23
N PRO A 172 1.32 -16.42 -1.08
CA PRO A 172 1.62 -17.67 -1.74
C PRO A 172 3.07 -18.11 -1.43
N MET A 173 3.33 -18.50 -0.18
CA MET A 173 4.68 -18.81 0.31
C MET A 173 5.44 -19.83 -0.55
N GLU A 174 4.74 -20.83 -1.11
CA GLU A 174 5.33 -21.81 -2.02
C GLU A 174 5.93 -21.16 -3.28
N GLU A 175 5.33 -20.09 -3.78
CA GLU A 175 5.85 -19.38 -4.95
C GLU A 175 7.11 -18.58 -4.59
N TYR A 176 7.20 -18.03 -3.38
CA TYR A 176 8.42 -17.37 -2.92
C TYR A 176 9.59 -18.33 -2.83
N PHE A 177 9.37 -19.57 -2.36
CA PHE A 177 10.43 -20.58 -2.27
C PHE A 177 10.89 -21.08 -3.64
N LYS A 178 10.06 -20.98 -4.69
CA LYS A 178 10.43 -21.36 -6.06
C LYS A 178 11.25 -20.27 -6.77
N LEU A 179 11.18 -19.02 -6.31
CA LEU A 179 12.01 -17.97 -6.88
C LEU A 179 13.48 -18.33 -6.61
N ALA A 180 14.27 -18.49 -7.68
CA ALA A 180 15.72 -18.56 -7.58
C ALA A 180 16.19 -17.18 -7.09
N MET A 181 16.09 -17.00 -5.79
CA MET A 181 16.48 -15.75 -5.14
C MET A 181 17.94 -15.49 -5.45
N PHE A 182 18.25 -14.28 -5.79
CA PHE A 182 19.50 -13.58 -5.96
C PHE A 182 20.61 -14.00 -4.94
N HIS A 183 20.91 -15.29 -4.89
CA HIS A 183 22.00 -15.87 -4.14
C HIS A 183 23.10 -16.27 -5.13
N ASN A 184 23.78 -15.26 -5.68
CA ASN A 184 25.11 -15.37 -6.23
C ASN A 184 25.96 -14.24 -5.66
#